data_f0684c1d02bf04851982e5117728e061
#
_entry.id   f0684c1d02bf04851982e5117728e061
#
_cell.length_a   1.000
_cell.length_b   1.000
_cell.length_c   1.000
_cell.angle_alpha   90.00
_cell.angle_beta   90.00
_cell.angle_gamma   90.00
#
_symmetry.space_group_name_H-M   'P 1'
#
loop_
_entity.id
_entity.type
_entity.pdbx_description
1 polymer ?
#
loop_
_entity_poly.entity_id
_entity_poly.type
_entity_poly.pdbx_seq_one_letter_code
_entity_poly.pdbx_strand_id
1 'polypeptide(L)'
;ANYGGIIDVYYKIKALHQCGVKIILHCFEYERAHSPELEAICEKVFYYKRHTGLRTNITLLPYNVYSRKHPELIANLLKNDYPILFEGLHCCYYINDPRLHNRKKIYREANIEHDYYYHLAQAESHPIRKSFFRIEAWRFKHYQKILKHADLMIAVSTTDADYLRHQFPDKPVEFMPCFHTNNQITVKPGSSDFILYHGKLSVIENTQAALFLIRNVFSKLDCRCIIAGMNPPASLL
;
A
#
# COMPACT_ATOMS: atom_id res chain seq x y z
N ALA A 1 -10.67 1.17 9.76
CA ALA A 1 -9.80 1.32 8.58
C ALA A 1 -10.55 2.13 7.51
N ASN A 2 -9.94 3.20 6.94
CA ASN A 2 -10.64 4.18 6.11
C ASN A 2 -10.19 4.17 4.64
N TYR A 3 -9.25 3.33 4.24
CA TYR A 3 -8.83 3.14 2.85
C TYR A 3 -8.21 1.76 2.61
N GLY A 4 -8.16 1.34 1.33
CA GLY A 4 -7.86 -0.02 0.90
C GLY A 4 -6.61 -0.66 1.50
N GLY A 5 -5.46 0.02 1.48
CA GLY A 5 -4.21 -0.54 2.01
C GLY A 5 -4.26 -0.86 3.51
N ILE A 6 -4.96 -0.03 4.32
CA ILE A 6 -5.09 -0.31 5.76
C ILE A 6 -6.11 -1.43 6.01
N ILE A 7 -7.18 -1.48 5.21
CA ILE A 7 -8.16 -2.58 5.27
C ILE A 7 -7.45 -3.90 5.02
N ASP A 8 -6.68 -3.99 3.96
CA ASP A 8 -5.92 -5.17 3.58
C ASP A 8 -4.96 -5.62 4.71
N VAL A 9 -4.13 -4.72 5.23
CA VAL A 9 -3.19 -5.04 6.31
C VAL A 9 -3.92 -5.51 7.57
N TYR A 10 -5.01 -4.84 7.96
CA TYR A 10 -5.79 -5.21 9.14
C TYR A 10 -6.39 -6.62 9.01
N TYR A 11 -7.07 -6.92 7.91
CA TYR A 11 -7.69 -8.24 7.71
C TYR A 11 -6.68 -9.35 7.51
N LYS A 12 -5.51 -9.06 6.95
CA LYS A 12 -4.40 -10.00 6.90
C LYS A 12 -3.87 -10.33 8.30
N ILE A 13 -3.63 -9.34 9.15
CA ILE A 13 -3.22 -9.57 10.54
C ILE A 13 -4.27 -10.41 11.27
N LYS A 14 -5.55 -10.10 11.09
CA LYS A 14 -6.65 -10.89 11.67
C LYS A 14 -6.66 -12.34 11.15
N ALA A 15 -6.46 -12.54 9.87
CA ALA A 15 -6.40 -13.89 9.27
C ALA A 15 -5.20 -14.69 9.80
N LEU A 16 -4.02 -14.08 9.88
CA LEU A 16 -2.83 -14.70 10.46
C LEU A 16 -3.06 -15.08 11.93
N HIS A 17 -3.65 -14.20 12.72
CA HIS A 17 -4.02 -14.50 14.11
C HIS A 17 -4.99 -15.68 14.20
N GLN A 18 -6.02 -15.74 13.35
CA GLN A 18 -6.97 -16.87 13.28
C GLN A 18 -6.30 -18.21 12.89
N CYS A 19 -5.19 -18.14 12.12
CA CYS A 19 -4.35 -19.30 11.83
C CYS A 19 -3.36 -19.65 12.97
N GLY A 20 -3.45 -19.01 14.13
CA GLY A 20 -2.57 -19.25 15.28
C GLY A 20 -1.19 -18.60 15.19
N VAL A 21 -0.96 -17.71 14.21
CA VAL A 21 0.31 -17.01 14.09
C VAL A 21 0.41 -15.91 15.13
N LYS A 22 1.48 -15.93 15.93
CA LYS A 22 1.81 -14.86 16.87
C LYS A 22 2.48 -13.71 16.14
N ILE A 23 1.96 -12.50 16.31
CA ILE A 23 2.36 -11.33 15.56
C ILE A 23 2.94 -10.28 16.48
N ILE A 24 4.18 -9.85 16.20
CA ILE A 24 4.75 -8.62 16.75
C ILE A 24 4.63 -7.56 15.66
N LEU A 25 3.79 -6.57 15.89
CA LEU A 25 3.47 -5.54 14.91
C LEU A 25 4.32 -4.28 15.16
N HIS A 26 4.94 -3.76 14.10
CA HIS A 26 5.68 -2.50 14.11
C HIS A 26 4.95 -1.48 13.24
N CYS A 27 4.31 -0.49 13.85
CA CYS A 27 3.51 0.54 13.18
C CYS A 27 4.19 1.90 13.21
N PHE A 28 4.10 2.64 12.12
CA PHE A 28 4.41 4.06 12.12
C PHE A 28 3.14 4.87 12.33
N GLU A 29 3.17 5.77 13.31
CA GLU A 29 2.08 6.70 13.60
C GLU A 29 1.90 7.68 12.41
N TYR A 30 0.65 7.86 12.01
CA TYR A 30 0.26 8.80 10.96
C TYR A 30 -1.17 9.30 11.24
N GLU A 31 -1.26 10.42 11.98
CA GLU A 31 -2.53 11.11 12.27
C GLU A 31 -3.65 10.22 12.83
N ARG A 32 -3.31 9.11 13.49
CA ARG A 32 -4.26 8.13 14.03
C ARG A 32 -3.89 7.76 15.44
N ALA A 33 -4.92 7.53 16.24
CA ALA A 33 -4.77 6.92 17.56
C ALA A 33 -4.30 5.47 17.45
N HIS A 34 -3.73 4.94 18.51
CA HIS A 34 -3.46 3.53 18.68
C HIS A 34 -4.75 2.71 18.50
N SER A 35 -4.64 1.47 18.03
CA SER A 35 -5.78 0.61 17.74
C SER A 35 -5.91 -0.49 18.78
N PRO A 36 -6.87 -0.41 19.70
CA PRO A 36 -7.14 -1.46 20.68
C PRO A 36 -7.41 -2.82 20.03
N GLU A 37 -8.03 -2.83 18.84
CA GLU A 37 -8.32 -4.06 18.10
C GLU A 37 -7.03 -4.76 17.62
N LEU A 38 -6.01 -4.00 17.20
CA LEU A 38 -4.71 -4.56 16.82
C LEU A 38 -3.95 -5.05 18.05
N GLU A 39 -4.02 -4.30 19.14
CA GLU A 39 -3.39 -4.68 20.41
C GLU A 39 -3.99 -5.96 21.00
N ALA A 40 -5.29 -6.20 20.77
CA ALA A 40 -5.98 -7.40 21.24
C ALA A 40 -5.60 -8.67 20.45
N ILE A 41 -5.21 -8.56 19.18
CA ILE A 41 -4.92 -9.71 18.30
C ILE A 41 -3.43 -9.93 18.04
N CYS A 42 -2.58 -8.95 18.37
CA CYS A 42 -1.13 -9.08 18.27
C CYS A 42 -0.52 -9.41 19.64
N GLU A 43 0.54 -10.21 19.64
CA GLU A 43 1.35 -10.47 20.84
C GLU A 43 1.92 -9.17 21.42
N LYS A 44 2.33 -8.27 20.52
CA LYS A 44 2.82 -6.93 20.84
C LYS A 44 2.67 -5.98 19.68
N VAL A 45 2.36 -4.72 19.99
CA VAL A 45 2.35 -3.62 19.01
C VAL A 45 3.32 -2.54 19.46
N PHE A 46 4.22 -2.16 18.56
CA PHE A 46 5.12 -1.02 18.73
C PHE A 46 4.69 0.10 17.79
N TYR A 47 4.60 1.31 18.31
CA TYR A 47 4.26 2.51 17.56
C TYR A 47 5.48 3.42 17.46
N TYR A 48 5.79 3.91 16.28
CA TYR A 48 6.94 4.77 16.01
C TYR A 48 6.50 6.06 15.33
N LYS A 49 7.07 7.18 15.76
CA LYS A 49 6.87 8.46 15.08
C LYS A 49 7.66 8.50 13.78
N ARG A 50 7.02 9.01 12.72
CA ARG A 50 7.73 9.26 11.46
C ARG A 50 8.56 10.55 11.56
N HIS A 51 9.70 10.55 10.91
CA HIS A 51 10.50 11.77 10.72
C HIS A 51 9.90 12.56 9.54
N THR A 52 9.13 13.61 9.84
CA THR A 52 8.44 14.45 8.84
C THR A 52 9.02 15.87 8.89
N GLY A 53 10.11 16.13 8.23
CA GLY A 53 10.71 17.46 8.19
C GLY A 53 11.30 17.79 6.82
N LEU A 54 11.62 19.05 6.55
CA LEU A 54 12.23 19.47 5.29
C LEU A 54 13.52 18.72 4.98
N ARG A 55 14.33 18.40 6.00
CA ARG A 55 15.57 17.62 5.86
C ARG A 55 15.33 16.20 5.34
N THR A 56 14.13 15.64 5.55
CA THR A 56 13.74 14.32 5.05
C THR A 56 13.65 14.29 3.52
N ASN A 57 13.46 15.43 2.88
CA ASN A 57 13.38 15.55 1.43
C ASN A 57 14.76 15.71 0.75
N ILE A 58 15.83 15.98 1.52
CA ILE A 58 17.19 16.22 1.01
C ILE A 58 18.00 14.92 1.03
N THR A 59 17.41 13.82 0.59
CA THR A 59 18.09 12.51 0.50
C THR A 59 17.88 11.89 -0.86
N LEU A 60 18.72 10.92 -1.23
CA LEU A 60 18.51 10.11 -2.43
C LEU A 60 17.45 9.01 -2.21
N LEU A 61 17.10 8.75 -0.96
CA LEU A 61 16.06 7.79 -0.61
C LEU A 61 14.67 8.41 -0.81
N PRO A 62 13.66 7.60 -1.17
CA PRO A 62 12.29 8.07 -1.19
C PRO A 62 11.87 8.64 0.16
N TYR A 63 11.09 9.73 0.15
CA TYR A 63 10.61 10.38 1.37
C TYR A 63 9.93 9.40 2.33
N ASN A 64 9.05 8.56 1.78
CA ASN A 64 8.31 7.59 2.60
C ASN A 64 9.21 6.51 3.22
N VAL A 65 10.31 6.16 2.58
CA VAL A 65 11.31 5.22 3.13
C VAL A 65 12.11 5.89 4.25
N TYR A 66 12.72 7.06 3.94
CA TYR A 66 13.58 7.74 4.90
C TYR A 66 12.82 8.21 6.14
N SER A 67 11.56 8.63 5.98
CA SER A 67 10.71 9.04 7.11
C SER A 67 10.43 7.92 8.12
N ARG A 68 10.68 6.66 7.75
CA ARG A 68 10.53 5.46 8.59
C ARG A 68 11.84 4.93 9.17
N LYS A 69 12.93 5.64 8.99
CA LYS A 69 14.17 5.38 9.71
C LYS A 69 13.96 5.65 11.20
N HIS A 70 14.03 4.62 12.05
CA HIS A 70 13.82 4.76 13.49
C HIS A 70 14.75 3.83 14.26
N PRO A 71 15.60 4.35 15.17
CA PRO A 71 16.59 3.53 15.90
C PRO A 71 15.94 2.48 16.82
N GLU A 72 14.77 2.79 17.41
CA GLU A 72 14.06 1.82 18.23
C GLU A 72 13.45 0.67 17.41
N LEU A 73 13.07 0.91 16.14
CA LEU A 73 12.57 -0.17 15.28
C LEU A 73 13.62 -1.26 15.10
N ILE A 74 14.82 -0.90 14.71
CA ILE A 74 15.89 -1.90 14.53
C ILE A 74 16.28 -2.53 15.87
N ALA A 75 16.34 -1.75 16.96
CA ALA A 75 16.62 -2.29 18.29
C ALA A 75 15.54 -3.30 18.74
N ASN A 76 14.27 -3.05 18.43
CA ASN A 76 13.20 -3.99 18.74
C ASN A 76 13.22 -5.23 17.83
N LEU A 77 13.55 -5.08 16.54
CA LEU A 77 13.73 -6.21 15.63
C LEU A 77 14.85 -7.14 16.07
N LEU A 78 15.91 -6.63 16.68
CA LEU A 78 17.05 -7.42 17.17
C LEU A 78 16.79 -8.20 18.47
N LYS A 79 15.62 -8.04 19.09
CA LYS A 79 15.26 -8.77 20.33
C LYS A 79 14.83 -10.22 20.08
N ASN A 80 14.62 -10.60 18.85
CA ASN A 80 14.21 -11.95 18.45
C ASN A 80 14.74 -12.27 17.03
N ASP A 81 14.52 -13.48 16.57
CA ASP A 81 14.95 -14.02 15.26
C ASP A 81 13.78 -14.40 14.35
N TYR A 82 12.55 -13.97 14.65
CA TYR A 82 11.35 -14.30 13.88
C TYR A 82 11.41 -13.76 12.45
N PRO A 83 10.74 -14.39 11.48
CA PRO A 83 10.60 -13.85 10.13
C PRO A 83 10.04 -12.42 10.14
N ILE A 84 10.47 -11.60 9.19
CA ILE A 84 10.00 -10.22 9.06
C ILE A 84 9.19 -10.09 7.78
N LEU A 85 7.94 -9.63 7.90
CA LEU A 85 7.11 -9.25 6.77
C LEU A 85 7.16 -7.72 6.59
N PHE A 86 7.72 -7.28 5.47
CA PHE A 86 7.79 -5.88 5.08
C PHE A 86 6.58 -5.51 4.22
N GLU A 87 5.72 -4.64 4.72
CA GLU A 87 4.52 -4.17 4.03
C GLU A 87 4.81 -2.93 3.18
N GLY A 88 5.02 -3.17 1.89
CA GLY A 88 5.37 -2.15 0.91
C GLY A 88 6.82 -1.69 0.96
N LEU A 89 7.30 -1.19 -0.17
CA LEU A 89 8.69 -0.75 -0.36
C LEU A 89 9.09 0.36 0.62
N HIS A 90 8.13 1.19 1.02
CA HIS A 90 8.34 2.26 1.99
C HIS A 90 8.68 1.79 3.42
N CYS A 91 8.46 0.51 3.75
CA CYS A 91 8.84 -0.09 5.03
C CYS A 91 10.23 -0.76 5.00
N CYS A 92 10.89 -0.82 3.85
CA CYS A 92 12.10 -1.60 3.62
C CYS A 92 13.42 -0.91 4.03
N TYR A 93 13.39 0.16 4.86
CA TYR A 93 14.62 0.87 5.23
C TYR A 93 15.70 -0.06 5.83
N TYR A 94 15.32 -1.05 6.62
CA TYR A 94 16.24 -1.98 7.29
C TYR A 94 16.34 -3.36 6.64
N ILE A 95 15.76 -3.58 5.46
CA ILE A 95 15.75 -4.92 4.83
C ILE A 95 17.17 -5.46 4.55
N ASN A 96 18.13 -4.57 4.29
CA ASN A 96 19.55 -4.90 4.06
C ASN A 96 20.46 -4.66 5.25
N ASP A 97 19.92 -4.42 6.46
CA ASP A 97 20.75 -4.21 7.66
C ASP A 97 21.55 -5.49 7.95
N PRO A 98 22.89 -5.42 8.06
CA PRO A 98 23.74 -6.59 8.28
C PRO A 98 23.36 -7.38 9.54
N ARG A 99 22.83 -6.71 10.56
CA ARG A 99 22.40 -7.36 11.81
C ARG A 99 21.19 -8.27 11.64
N LEU A 100 20.45 -8.11 10.53
CA LEU A 100 19.29 -8.95 10.17
C LEU A 100 19.64 -10.00 9.10
N HIS A 101 20.92 -10.29 8.84
CA HIS A 101 21.32 -11.17 7.73
C HIS A 101 20.77 -12.60 7.83
N ASN A 102 20.63 -13.14 9.05
CA ASN A 102 20.09 -14.48 9.30
C ASN A 102 18.55 -14.54 9.38
N ARG A 103 17.85 -13.39 9.28
CA ARG A 103 16.40 -13.32 9.38
C ARG A 103 15.75 -13.62 8.04
N LYS A 104 14.71 -14.44 8.03
CA LYS A 104 13.83 -14.59 6.86
C LYS A 104 13.06 -13.30 6.64
N LYS A 105 13.14 -12.77 5.42
CA LYS A 105 12.58 -11.48 5.01
C LYS A 105 11.58 -11.69 3.89
N ILE A 106 10.32 -11.45 4.20
CA ILE A 106 9.23 -11.53 3.25
C ILE A 106 8.84 -10.10 2.89
N TYR A 107 8.77 -9.81 1.61
CA TYR A 107 8.29 -8.54 1.11
C TYR A 107 6.91 -8.71 0.52
N ARG A 108 5.98 -7.80 0.83
CA ARG A 108 4.66 -7.77 0.19
C ARG A 108 4.44 -6.44 -0.51
N GLU A 109 4.19 -6.51 -1.81
CA GLU A 109 3.91 -5.38 -2.68
C GLU A 109 2.41 -5.11 -2.74
N ALA A 110 2.01 -3.86 -2.51
CA ALA A 110 0.65 -3.41 -2.72
C ALA A 110 0.48 -2.64 -4.04
N ASN A 111 1.53 -1.96 -4.47
CA ASN A 111 1.63 -1.25 -5.75
C ASN A 111 3.10 -1.17 -6.16
N ILE A 112 3.39 -1.18 -7.44
CA ILE A 112 4.70 -0.82 -7.93
C ILE A 112 4.92 0.69 -7.70
N GLU A 113 5.61 1.03 -6.62
CA GLU A 113 5.67 2.40 -6.07
C GLU A 113 6.12 3.46 -7.08
N HIS A 114 7.12 3.15 -7.93
CA HIS A 114 7.59 4.13 -8.90
C HIS A 114 6.57 4.40 -10.00
N ASP A 115 5.79 3.41 -10.43
CA ASP A 115 4.70 3.57 -11.39
C ASP A 115 3.54 4.36 -10.76
N TYR A 116 3.20 4.04 -9.51
CA TYR A 116 2.19 4.78 -8.77
C TYR A 116 2.54 6.28 -8.68
N TYR A 117 3.76 6.63 -8.27
CA TYR A 117 4.21 8.02 -8.22
C TYR A 117 4.31 8.68 -9.61
N TYR A 118 4.65 7.90 -10.64
CA TYR A 118 4.64 8.40 -12.01
C TYR A 118 3.22 8.78 -12.45
N HIS A 119 2.23 7.95 -12.19
CA HIS A 119 0.83 8.23 -12.49
C HIS A 119 0.28 9.40 -11.68
N LEU A 120 0.64 9.51 -10.39
CA LEU A 120 0.33 10.71 -9.59
C LEU A 120 0.90 11.98 -10.24
N ALA A 121 2.14 11.94 -10.73
CA ALA A 121 2.74 13.07 -11.42
C ALA A 121 2.03 13.44 -12.72
N GLN A 122 1.49 12.45 -13.46
CA GLN A 122 0.71 12.74 -14.67
C GLN A 122 -0.62 13.40 -14.34
N ALA A 123 -1.28 12.97 -13.27
CA ALA A 123 -2.59 13.46 -12.85
C ALA A 123 -2.52 14.83 -12.13
N GLU A 124 -1.37 15.20 -11.57
CA GLU A 124 -1.20 16.43 -10.79
C GLU A 124 -1.04 17.65 -11.70
N SER A 125 -1.85 18.69 -11.43
CA SER A 125 -1.82 19.97 -12.15
C SER A 125 -0.85 20.99 -11.53
N HIS A 126 -0.62 20.92 -10.20
CA HIS A 126 0.23 21.89 -9.51
C HIS A 126 1.72 21.60 -9.78
N PRO A 127 2.50 22.51 -10.35
CA PRO A 127 3.84 22.24 -10.88
C PRO A 127 4.84 21.75 -9.80
N ILE A 128 4.78 22.30 -8.59
CA ILE A 128 5.68 21.89 -7.49
C ILE A 128 5.37 20.45 -7.04
N ARG A 129 4.08 20.10 -6.87
CA ARG A 129 3.66 18.75 -6.51
C ARG A 129 4.00 17.75 -7.60
N LYS A 130 3.76 18.11 -8.85
CA LYS A 130 4.12 17.30 -10.03
C LYS A 130 5.62 16.99 -10.05
N SER A 131 6.46 18.00 -9.80
CA SER A 131 7.91 17.81 -9.73
C SER A 131 8.30 16.90 -8.56
N PHE A 132 7.69 17.08 -7.39
CA PHE A 132 7.90 16.21 -6.25
C PHE A 132 7.57 14.74 -6.59
N PHE A 133 6.40 14.47 -7.18
CA PHE A 133 6.02 13.11 -7.55
C PHE A 133 6.96 12.50 -8.60
N ARG A 134 7.47 13.27 -9.56
CA ARG A 134 8.47 12.79 -10.53
C ARG A 134 9.79 12.39 -9.85
N ILE A 135 10.24 13.20 -8.89
CA ILE A 135 11.45 12.90 -8.11
C ILE A 135 11.25 11.64 -7.28
N GLU A 136 10.11 11.50 -6.61
CA GLU A 136 9.79 10.30 -5.83
C GLU A 136 9.68 9.06 -6.72
N ALA A 137 9.06 9.14 -7.91
CA ALA A 137 9.03 8.04 -8.88
C ALA A 137 10.44 7.59 -9.24
N TRP A 138 11.33 8.54 -9.55
CA TRP A 138 12.74 8.24 -9.85
C TRP A 138 13.46 7.60 -8.66
N ARG A 139 13.26 8.13 -7.44
CA ARG A 139 13.85 7.59 -6.20
C ARG A 139 13.38 6.16 -5.95
N PHE A 140 12.09 5.88 -6.05
CA PHE A 140 11.53 4.54 -5.86
C PHE A 140 12.03 3.56 -6.91
N LYS A 141 12.14 3.96 -8.18
CA LYS A 141 12.68 3.12 -9.25
C LYS A 141 14.12 2.66 -8.96
N HIS A 142 14.94 3.54 -8.37
CA HIS A 142 16.30 3.19 -7.99
C HIS A 142 16.34 2.41 -6.67
N TYR A 143 15.49 2.77 -5.73
CA TYR A 143 15.45 2.14 -4.41
C TYR A 143 14.90 0.71 -4.43
N GLN A 144 14.00 0.37 -5.33
CA GLN A 144 13.42 -1.00 -5.38
C GLN A 144 14.47 -2.11 -5.54
N LYS A 145 15.67 -1.81 -6.02
CA LYS A 145 16.79 -2.77 -6.08
C LYS A 145 17.15 -3.36 -4.71
N ILE A 146 16.75 -2.70 -3.61
CA ILE A 146 16.92 -3.19 -2.25
C ILE A 146 16.19 -4.52 -2.01
N LEU A 147 15.14 -4.80 -2.80
CA LEU A 147 14.32 -6.01 -2.69
C LEU A 147 15.09 -7.29 -3.02
N LYS A 148 16.27 -7.21 -3.63
CA LYS A 148 17.19 -8.35 -3.77
C LYS A 148 17.53 -9.02 -2.42
N HIS A 149 17.34 -8.30 -1.31
CA HIS A 149 17.57 -8.80 0.04
C HIS A 149 16.32 -9.48 0.65
N ALA A 150 15.19 -9.53 -0.04
CA ALA A 150 14.05 -10.35 0.33
C ALA A 150 14.31 -11.83 -0.01
N ASP A 151 13.80 -12.73 0.82
CA ASP A 151 13.82 -14.18 0.57
C ASP A 151 12.59 -14.65 -0.19
N LEU A 152 11.47 -13.95 -0.04
CA LEU A 152 10.19 -14.18 -0.72
C LEU A 152 9.54 -12.83 -1.01
N MET A 153 8.94 -12.70 -2.18
CA MET A 153 8.14 -11.56 -2.55
C MET A 153 6.68 -12.00 -2.76
N ILE A 154 5.76 -11.15 -2.38
CA ILE A 154 4.32 -11.36 -2.53
C ILE A 154 3.73 -10.13 -3.19
N ALA A 155 2.91 -10.31 -4.23
CA ALA A 155 2.18 -9.22 -4.88
C ALA A 155 0.68 -9.43 -4.80
N VAL A 156 -0.08 -8.32 -4.76
CA VAL A 156 -1.55 -8.34 -4.66
C VAL A 156 -2.25 -8.47 -6.00
N SER A 157 -1.51 -8.32 -7.11
CA SER A 157 -2.01 -8.53 -8.47
C SER A 157 -1.08 -9.47 -9.24
N THR A 158 -1.63 -10.17 -10.23
CA THR A 158 -0.84 -11.02 -11.13
C THR A 158 0.13 -10.20 -11.97
N THR A 159 -0.29 -9.03 -12.42
CA THR A 159 0.56 -8.09 -13.18
C THR A 159 1.80 -7.67 -12.40
N ASP A 160 1.61 -7.30 -11.11
CA ASP A 160 2.73 -6.91 -10.25
C ASP A 160 3.62 -8.11 -9.90
N ALA A 161 3.03 -9.30 -9.73
CA ALA A 161 3.80 -10.53 -9.54
C ALA A 161 4.70 -10.83 -10.74
N ASP A 162 4.17 -10.70 -11.96
CA ASP A 162 4.94 -10.91 -13.19
C ASP A 162 6.03 -9.85 -13.37
N TYR A 163 5.74 -8.59 -13.02
CA TYR A 163 6.75 -7.54 -12.98
C TYR A 163 7.88 -7.90 -12.00
N LEU A 164 7.57 -8.31 -10.77
CA LEU A 164 8.59 -8.68 -9.78
C LEU A 164 9.41 -9.90 -10.22
N ARG A 165 8.79 -10.93 -10.83
CA ARG A 165 9.49 -12.10 -11.39
C ARG A 165 10.49 -11.67 -12.48
N HIS A 166 10.09 -10.73 -13.32
CA HIS A 166 10.98 -10.21 -14.36
C HIS A 166 12.15 -9.41 -13.78
N GLN A 167 11.90 -8.58 -12.75
CA GLN A 167 12.93 -7.75 -12.12
C GLN A 167 13.88 -8.56 -11.21
N PHE A 168 13.40 -9.64 -10.61
CA PHE A 168 14.13 -10.46 -9.65
C PHE A 168 14.00 -11.95 -9.97
N PRO A 169 14.58 -12.43 -11.09
CA PRO A 169 14.38 -13.80 -11.59
C PRO A 169 14.87 -14.88 -10.62
N ASP A 170 15.82 -14.56 -9.74
CA ASP A 170 16.37 -15.48 -8.74
C ASP A 170 15.56 -15.52 -7.44
N LYS A 171 14.41 -14.82 -7.37
CA LYS A 171 13.59 -14.75 -6.17
C LYS A 171 12.23 -15.41 -6.36
N PRO A 172 11.75 -16.17 -5.36
CA PRO A 172 10.38 -16.65 -5.38
C PRO A 172 9.41 -15.46 -5.26
N VAL A 173 8.41 -15.44 -6.15
CA VAL A 173 7.37 -14.40 -6.18
C VAL A 173 6.02 -15.09 -6.25
N GLU A 174 5.17 -14.81 -5.24
CA GLU A 174 3.84 -15.37 -5.11
C GLU A 174 2.76 -14.30 -5.29
N PHE A 175 1.64 -14.71 -5.86
CA PHE A 175 0.43 -13.90 -5.90
C PHE A 175 -0.43 -14.18 -4.68
N MET A 176 -0.81 -13.13 -3.94
CA MET A 176 -1.74 -13.22 -2.82
C MET A 176 -2.65 -11.98 -2.85
N PRO A 177 -3.94 -12.15 -3.13
CA PRO A 177 -4.85 -11.01 -3.26
C PRO A 177 -5.00 -10.24 -1.94
N CYS A 178 -5.63 -9.06 -2.03
CA CYS A 178 -5.93 -8.24 -0.88
C CYS A 178 -6.91 -8.93 0.06
N PHE A 179 -6.69 -8.76 1.36
CA PHE A 179 -7.59 -9.23 2.41
C PHE A 179 -8.72 -8.21 2.64
N HIS A 180 -9.91 -8.71 2.93
CA HIS A 180 -11.10 -7.91 3.18
C HIS A 180 -12.04 -8.57 4.19
N THR A 181 -13.08 -7.86 4.61
CA THR A 181 -14.03 -8.34 5.61
C THR A 181 -14.97 -9.43 5.12
N ASN A 182 -15.21 -9.52 3.80
CA ASN A 182 -16.22 -10.39 3.22
C ASN A 182 -15.67 -11.82 3.10
N ASN A 183 -16.30 -12.75 3.79
CA ASN A 183 -15.97 -14.18 3.77
C ASN A 183 -17.03 -15.03 3.03
N GLN A 184 -18.10 -14.40 2.55
CA GLN A 184 -19.20 -15.05 1.83
C GLN A 184 -19.66 -14.20 0.65
N ILE A 185 -20.04 -14.84 -0.43
CA ILE A 185 -20.72 -14.21 -1.56
C ILE A 185 -22.22 -14.25 -1.27
N THR A 186 -22.79 -13.08 -0.97
CA THR A 186 -24.23 -12.93 -0.67
C THR A 186 -25.01 -12.32 -1.83
N VAL A 187 -24.34 -11.88 -2.87
CA VAL A 187 -24.98 -11.30 -4.04
C VAL A 187 -25.73 -12.39 -4.82
N LYS A 188 -26.97 -12.08 -5.21
CA LYS A 188 -27.77 -12.96 -6.08
C LYS A 188 -27.51 -12.59 -7.53
N PRO A 189 -27.44 -13.60 -8.44
CA PRO A 189 -27.44 -13.33 -9.87
C PRO A 189 -28.67 -12.53 -10.28
N GLY A 190 -28.48 -11.55 -11.18
CA GLY A 190 -29.58 -10.70 -11.66
C GLY A 190 -29.05 -9.53 -12.48
N SER A 191 -29.97 -8.77 -13.05
CA SER A 191 -29.71 -7.50 -13.73
C SER A 191 -30.39 -6.36 -12.99
N SER A 192 -29.90 -5.15 -13.17
CA SER A 192 -30.49 -3.92 -12.66
C SER A 192 -30.80 -2.98 -13.82
N ASP A 193 -31.66 -2.00 -13.59
CA ASP A 193 -31.99 -0.92 -14.51
C ASP A 193 -30.97 0.24 -14.46
N PHE A 194 -29.87 0.05 -13.76
CA PHE A 194 -28.82 1.05 -13.63
C PHE A 194 -27.41 0.47 -13.69
N ILE A 195 -26.46 1.33 -14.05
CA ILE A 195 -25.01 1.07 -13.97
C ILE A 195 -24.45 1.83 -12.76
N LEU A 196 -23.67 1.15 -11.92
CA LEU A 196 -23.05 1.73 -10.73
C LEU A 196 -21.53 1.79 -10.90
N TYR A 197 -20.96 2.99 -10.73
CA TYR A 197 -19.56 3.19 -10.42
C TYR A 197 -19.42 3.60 -8.95
N HIS A 198 -18.52 2.95 -8.19
CA HIS A 198 -18.27 3.37 -6.83
C HIS A 198 -16.76 3.45 -6.53
N GLY A 199 -16.38 4.35 -5.62
CA GLY A 199 -14.99 4.52 -5.19
C GLY A 199 -14.87 5.62 -4.15
N LYS A 200 -13.67 5.75 -3.55
CA LYS A 200 -13.37 6.93 -2.71
C LYS A 200 -13.08 8.11 -3.64
N LEU A 201 -14.07 8.97 -3.85
CA LEU A 201 -14.05 10.03 -4.86
C LEU A 201 -13.09 11.20 -4.54
N SER A 202 -12.52 11.26 -3.33
CA SER A 202 -11.43 12.20 -3.02
C SER A 202 -10.04 11.72 -3.50
N VAL A 203 -9.94 10.49 -4.01
CA VAL A 203 -8.71 9.96 -4.63
C VAL A 203 -8.71 10.36 -6.10
N ILE A 204 -7.61 10.96 -6.54
CA ILE A 204 -7.55 11.61 -7.87
C ILE A 204 -7.84 10.64 -9.02
N GLU A 205 -7.36 9.40 -8.95
CA GLU A 205 -7.60 8.36 -9.95
C GLU A 205 -9.09 8.01 -10.04
N ASN A 206 -9.77 7.89 -8.91
CA ASN A 206 -11.20 7.59 -8.86
C ASN A 206 -12.04 8.78 -9.38
N THR A 207 -11.62 10.02 -9.07
CA THR A 207 -12.23 11.21 -9.64
C THR A 207 -12.11 11.25 -11.16
N GLN A 208 -10.91 11.00 -11.67
CA GLN A 208 -10.66 10.98 -13.12
C GLN A 208 -11.42 9.87 -13.82
N ALA A 209 -11.47 8.67 -13.23
CA ALA A 209 -12.26 7.56 -13.75
C ALA A 209 -13.77 7.91 -13.80
N ALA A 210 -14.31 8.52 -12.74
CA ALA A 210 -15.70 8.98 -12.71
C ALA A 210 -15.97 10.01 -13.80
N LEU A 211 -15.11 11.02 -13.96
CA LEU A 211 -15.23 12.04 -15.01
C LEU A 211 -15.13 11.44 -16.41
N PHE A 212 -14.22 10.47 -16.60
CA PHE A 212 -14.14 9.75 -17.87
C PHE A 212 -15.41 8.99 -18.18
N LEU A 213 -15.97 8.28 -17.20
CA LEU A 213 -17.24 7.55 -17.37
C LEU A 213 -18.39 8.49 -17.72
N ILE A 214 -18.53 9.62 -17.01
CA ILE A 214 -19.58 10.62 -17.32
C ILE A 214 -19.45 11.09 -18.77
N ARG A 215 -18.27 11.52 -19.18
CA ARG A 215 -18.06 12.18 -20.48
C ARG A 215 -18.05 11.25 -21.67
N ASN A 216 -17.54 10.03 -21.49
CA ASN A 216 -17.23 9.16 -22.63
C ASN A 216 -18.09 7.90 -22.71
N VAL A 217 -18.74 7.51 -21.60
CA VAL A 217 -19.52 6.27 -21.51
C VAL A 217 -20.97 6.57 -21.16
N PHE A 218 -21.24 7.12 -19.98
CA PHE A 218 -22.60 7.30 -19.46
C PHE A 218 -23.43 8.25 -20.34
N SER A 219 -22.83 9.28 -20.93
CA SER A 219 -23.50 10.19 -21.88
C SER A 219 -23.98 9.49 -23.16
N LYS A 220 -23.59 8.26 -23.44
CA LYS A 220 -23.96 7.50 -24.64
C LYS A 220 -24.91 6.34 -24.35
N LEU A 221 -25.28 6.16 -23.09
CA LEU A 221 -26.11 5.05 -22.66
C LEU A 221 -27.54 5.55 -22.38
N ASP A 222 -28.51 4.77 -22.81
CA ASP A 222 -29.93 5.00 -22.51
C ASP A 222 -30.33 4.19 -21.28
N CYS A 223 -29.65 4.43 -20.15
CA CYS A 223 -29.96 3.82 -18.87
C CYS A 223 -29.54 4.73 -17.72
N ARG A 224 -30.09 4.49 -16.55
CA ARG A 224 -29.70 5.20 -15.32
C ARG A 224 -28.26 4.89 -14.95
N CYS A 225 -27.43 5.91 -14.75
CA CYS A 225 -26.05 5.77 -14.30
C CYS A 225 -25.89 6.43 -12.94
N ILE A 226 -25.24 5.72 -12.01
CA ILE A 226 -25.05 6.16 -10.62
C ILE A 226 -23.54 6.20 -10.33
N ILE A 227 -23.09 7.31 -9.75
CA ILE A 227 -21.75 7.42 -9.17
C ILE A 227 -21.91 7.58 -7.66
N ALA A 228 -21.33 6.65 -6.91
CA ALA A 228 -21.39 6.64 -5.47
C ALA A 228 -19.99 6.64 -4.85
N GLY A 229 -19.80 7.38 -3.76
CA GLY A 229 -18.52 7.36 -3.04
C GLY A 229 -18.37 8.47 -2.03
N MET A 230 -17.28 8.36 -1.25
CA MET A 230 -17.01 9.31 -0.17
C MET A 230 -16.26 10.54 -0.70
N ASN A 231 -16.63 11.71 -0.16
CA ASN A 231 -15.95 12.98 -0.35
C ASN A 231 -15.74 13.34 -1.82
N PRO A 232 -16.82 13.46 -2.63
CA PRO A 232 -16.68 13.86 -4.03
C PRO A 232 -16.13 15.31 -4.10
N PRO A 233 -15.19 15.59 -5.03
CA PRO A 233 -14.75 16.94 -5.28
C PRO A 233 -15.84 17.75 -6.01
N ALA A 234 -15.77 19.07 -5.94
CA ALA A 234 -16.73 19.96 -6.59
C ALA A 234 -16.86 19.73 -8.11
N SER A 235 -15.83 19.18 -8.75
CA SER A 235 -15.86 18.85 -10.18
C SER A 235 -16.75 17.65 -10.55
N LEU A 236 -17.25 16.91 -9.55
CA LEU A 236 -18.18 15.79 -9.70
C LEU A 236 -19.61 16.12 -9.20
N LEU A 237 -19.79 17.26 -8.57
CA LEU A 237 -21.08 17.78 -8.11
C LEU A 237 -21.65 18.78 -9.12
#